data_1ef6515388c4f5ce40021c32800aa7a5
#
_entry.id   1ef6515388c4f5ce40021c32800aa7a5
#
_cell.length_a   1.000
_cell.length_b   1.000
_cell.length_c   1.000
_cell.angle_alpha   90.00
_cell.angle_beta   90.00
_cell.angle_gamma   90.00
#
_symmetry.space_group_name_H-M   'P 1'
#
loop_
_entity.id
_entity.type
_entity.pdbx_description
1 polymer ?
#
loop_
_entity_poly.entity_id
_entity_poly.type
_entity_poly.pdbx_seq_one_letter_code
_entity_poly.pdbx_strand_id
1 'polypeptide(L)'
;KKLKFILLLTVLLTTFSCQSGKQKVQSKEEKSINEFVAHLTEVDTVLITNLINQFMEYAKNGQLESAAAMLYKADLADVWNEPIQLDNNELHQVAKMLESFPVLSYKIDYIKFYTPVKNEVKCTIVMQKGESGTPIATSSWYFKLMNYLGGWRLCMMN
;
A
#
# COMPACT_ATOMS: atom_id res chain seq x y z
N LYS A 1 74.24 3.72 -1.88
CA LYS A 1 73.24 4.53 -2.59
C LYS A 1 72.16 3.68 -3.35
N LYS A 2 72.48 2.42 -3.73
CA LYS A 2 71.53 1.55 -4.48
C LYS A 2 70.47 0.87 -3.60
N LEU A 3 70.71 0.73 -2.30
CA LEU A 3 69.80 0.05 -1.39
C LEU A 3 68.57 0.91 -0.99
N LYS A 4 68.72 2.24 -0.98
CA LYS A 4 67.59 3.16 -0.68
C LYS A 4 66.56 3.28 -1.79
N PHE A 5 66.93 2.94 -3.01
CA PHE A 5 66.04 3.03 -4.15
C PHE A 5 65.08 1.83 -4.28
N ILE A 6 65.52 0.66 -3.78
CA ILE A 6 64.71 -0.56 -3.77
C ILE A 6 63.60 -0.48 -2.70
N LEU A 7 63.88 0.19 -1.56
CA LEU A 7 62.89 0.35 -0.48
C LEU A 7 61.77 1.32 -0.81
N LEU A 8 62.02 2.25 -1.75
CA LEU A 8 61.01 3.25 -2.19
C LEU A 8 60.05 2.66 -3.22
N LEU A 9 60.46 1.61 -3.93
CA LEU A 9 59.63 1.00 -4.98
C LEU A 9 58.64 -0.03 -4.43
N THR A 10 58.89 -0.56 -3.25
CA THR A 10 58.00 -1.55 -2.60
C THR A 10 56.83 -0.91 -1.86
N VAL A 11 56.88 0.40 -1.56
CA VAL A 11 55.80 1.11 -0.86
C VAL A 11 54.75 1.60 -1.83
N LEU A 12 55.02 1.68 -3.14
CA LEU A 12 54.08 2.16 -4.14
C LEU A 12 53.10 1.07 -4.68
N LEU A 13 53.29 -0.20 -4.30
CA LEU A 13 52.47 -1.31 -4.81
C LEU A 13 51.36 -1.78 -3.86
N THR A 14 51.18 -1.14 -2.71
CA THR A 14 50.15 -1.56 -1.71
C THR A 14 48.91 -0.69 -1.63
N THR A 15 48.67 0.24 -2.55
CA THR A 15 47.48 1.10 -2.53
C THR A 15 46.48 0.80 -3.66
N PHE A 16 46.56 -0.36 -4.29
CA PHE A 16 45.38 -0.88 -5.01
C PHE A 16 44.50 -1.64 -4.03
N SER A 17 43.94 -0.92 -3.07
CA SER A 17 42.75 -1.37 -2.35
C SER A 17 41.64 -1.51 -3.37
N CYS A 18 41.31 -2.74 -3.73
CA CYS A 18 40.10 -3.09 -4.42
C CYS A 18 38.92 -2.46 -3.67
N GLN A 19 38.46 -1.33 -4.13
CA GLN A 19 37.05 -0.96 -3.95
C GLN A 19 36.25 -1.95 -4.80
N SER A 20 36.09 -3.20 -4.30
CA SER A 20 35.01 -4.06 -4.72
C SER A 20 33.74 -3.34 -4.28
N GLY A 21 33.19 -2.53 -5.17
CA GLY A 21 31.83 -2.06 -5.07
C GLY A 21 30.98 -3.31 -4.88
N LYS A 22 30.51 -3.54 -3.64
CA LYS A 22 29.49 -4.52 -3.37
C LYS A 22 28.27 -4.06 -4.15
N GLN A 23 28.15 -4.49 -5.41
CA GLN A 23 26.88 -4.46 -6.11
C GLN A 23 25.95 -5.27 -5.21
N LYS A 24 25.05 -4.57 -4.54
CA LYS A 24 23.98 -5.19 -3.75
C LYS A 24 23.17 -5.99 -4.75
N VAL A 25 23.35 -7.31 -4.76
CA VAL A 25 22.54 -8.20 -5.58
C VAL A 25 21.12 -8.02 -5.11
N GLN A 26 20.32 -7.36 -5.93
CA GLN A 26 18.91 -7.12 -5.67
C GLN A 26 18.21 -8.47 -5.56
N SER A 27 17.45 -8.70 -4.51
CA SER A 27 16.69 -9.94 -4.38
C SER A 27 15.68 -10.06 -5.54
N LYS A 28 15.29 -11.28 -5.91
CA LYS A 28 14.27 -11.52 -6.93
C LYS A 28 12.96 -10.78 -6.62
N GLU A 29 12.64 -10.68 -5.33
CA GLU A 29 11.47 -9.97 -4.82
C GLU A 29 11.60 -8.46 -5.02
N GLU A 30 12.73 -7.85 -4.64
CA GLU A 30 12.97 -6.41 -4.87
C GLU A 30 12.89 -6.04 -6.35
N LYS A 31 13.40 -6.91 -7.23
CA LYS A 31 13.33 -6.70 -8.67
C LYS A 31 11.87 -6.71 -9.16
N SER A 32 11.07 -7.69 -8.71
CA SER A 32 9.65 -7.79 -9.06
C SER A 32 8.83 -6.60 -8.55
N ILE A 33 9.12 -6.12 -7.33
CA ILE A 33 8.49 -4.92 -6.77
C ILE A 33 8.84 -3.70 -7.63
N ASN A 34 10.11 -3.51 -7.95
CA ASN A 34 10.55 -2.36 -8.73
C ASN A 34 9.97 -2.38 -10.15
N GLU A 35 9.88 -3.54 -10.79
CA GLU A 35 9.24 -3.70 -12.09
C GLU A 35 7.75 -3.32 -12.03
N PHE A 36 7.01 -3.80 -11.04
CA PHE A 36 5.62 -3.44 -10.85
C PHE A 36 5.44 -1.93 -10.63
N VAL A 37 6.20 -1.35 -9.69
CA VAL A 37 6.12 0.07 -9.35
C VAL A 37 6.49 0.96 -10.54
N ALA A 38 7.44 0.53 -11.37
CA ALA A 38 7.84 1.28 -12.57
C ALA A 38 6.74 1.34 -13.66
N HIS A 39 5.76 0.43 -13.62
CA HIS A 39 4.61 0.44 -14.54
C HIS A 39 3.42 1.23 -14.01
N LEU A 40 3.44 1.66 -12.74
CA LEU A 40 2.39 2.50 -12.16
C LEU A 40 2.49 3.92 -12.72
N THR A 41 1.33 4.50 -12.93
CA THR A 41 1.18 5.86 -13.44
C THR A 41 0.44 6.74 -12.43
N GLU A 42 0.43 8.05 -12.67
CA GLU A 42 -0.41 8.96 -11.88
C GLU A 42 -1.89 8.58 -11.96
N VAL A 43 -2.32 7.98 -13.08
CA VAL A 43 -3.69 7.50 -13.29
C VAL A 43 -4.05 6.43 -12.25
N ASP A 44 -3.14 5.53 -11.90
CA ASP A 44 -3.39 4.50 -10.89
C ASP A 44 -3.68 5.11 -9.52
N THR A 45 -2.91 6.11 -9.12
CA THR A 45 -3.14 6.85 -7.87
C THR A 45 -4.50 7.56 -7.89
N VAL A 46 -4.87 8.17 -9.00
CA VAL A 46 -6.19 8.83 -9.18
C VAL A 46 -7.32 7.81 -9.09
N LEU A 47 -7.20 6.67 -9.77
CA LEU A 47 -8.21 5.60 -9.73
C LEU A 47 -8.43 5.07 -8.31
N ILE A 48 -7.34 4.80 -7.59
CA ILE A 48 -7.41 4.34 -6.20
C ILE A 48 -8.03 5.41 -5.30
N THR A 49 -7.60 6.65 -5.44
CA THR A 49 -8.16 7.78 -4.68
C THR A 49 -9.66 7.88 -4.90
N ASN A 50 -10.13 7.74 -6.14
CA ASN A 50 -11.54 7.76 -6.48
C ASN A 50 -12.31 6.59 -5.86
N LEU A 51 -11.75 5.37 -5.88
CA LEU A 51 -12.35 4.21 -5.21
C LEU A 51 -12.52 4.45 -3.71
N ILE A 52 -11.49 4.95 -3.03
CA ILE A 52 -11.55 5.27 -1.61
C ILE A 52 -12.57 6.36 -1.33
N ASN A 53 -12.55 7.44 -2.11
CA ASN A 53 -13.50 8.55 -1.96
C ASN A 53 -14.93 8.06 -2.12
N GLN A 54 -15.23 7.24 -3.13
CA GLN A 54 -16.56 6.68 -3.36
C GLN A 54 -17.02 5.81 -2.19
N PHE A 55 -16.15 4.92 -1.70
CA PHE A 55 -16.42 4.10 -0.51
C PHE A 55 -16.74 4.97 0.71
N MET A 56 -15.90 5.97 0.97
CA MET A 56 -16.07 6.85 2.12
C MET A 56 -17.33 7.72 2.03
N GLU A 57 -17.68 8.20 0.84
CA GLU A 57 -18.92 8.97 0.65
C GLU A 57 -20.17 8.09 0.85
N TYR A 58 -20.16 6.83 0.40
CA TYR A 58 -21.24 5.90 0.73
C TYR A 58 -21.36 5.69 2.24
N ALA A 59 -20.23 5.41 2.93
CA ALA A 59 -20.24 5.22 4.37
C ALA A 59 -20.70 6.46 5.13
N LYS A 60 -20.24 7.65 4.74
CA LYS A 60 -20.61 8.93 5.33
C LYS A 60 -22.10 9.28 5.15
N ASN A 61 -22.66 8.92 4.02
CA ASN A 61 -24.07 9.18 3.70
C ASN A 61 -25.02 8.09 4.22
N GLY A 62 -24.54 7.12 5.00
CA GLY A 62 -25.33 6.02 5.54
C GLY A 62 -25.72 4.96 4.51
N GLN A 63 -25.13 4.99 3.30
CA GLN A 63 -25.34 3.99 2.25
C GLN A 63 -24.44 2.78 2.48
N LEU A 64 -24.58 2.14 3.65
CA LEU A 64 -23.63 1.17 4.18
C LEU A 64 -23.53 -0.10 3.33
N GLU A 65 -24.64 -0.57 2.78
CA GLU A 65 -24.66 -1.71 1.87
C GLU A 65 -23.92 -1.39 0.55
N SER A 66 -24.09 -0.16 0.03
CA SER A 66 -23.36 0.29 -1.14
C SER A 66 -21.86 0.38 -0.89
N ALA A 67 -21.45 0.86 0.28
CA ALA A 67 -20.06 0.85 0.69
C ALA A 67 -19.52 -0.59 0.80
N ALA A 68 -20.25 -1.48 1.47
CA ALA A 68 -19.88 -2.89 1.61
C ALA A 68 -19.74 -3.59 0.25
N ALA A 69 -20.64 -3.31 -0.70
CA ALA A 69 -20.60 -3.88 -2.05
C ALA A 69 -19.38 -3.47 -2.90
N MET A 70 -18.66 -2.43 -2.49
CA MET A 70 -17.37 -2.05 -3.11
C MET A 70 -16.19 -2.91 -2.67
N LEU A 71 -16.36 -3.68 -1.59
CA LEU A 71 -15.28 -4.47 -1.01
C LEU A 71 -15.24 -5.88 -1.61
N TYR A 72 -14.02 -6.37 -1.73
CA TYR A 72 -13.71 -7.72 -2.18
C TYR A 72 -12.91 -8.44 -1.09
N LYS A 73 -12.75 -9.75 -1.21
CA LYS A 73 -11.81 -10.56 -0.45
C LYS A 73 -10.80 -11.20 -1.40
N ALA A 74 -9.56 -11.35 -0.92
CA ALA A 74 -8.57 -12.09 -1.67
C ALA A 74 -8.95 -13.58 -1.71
N ASP A 75 -8.70 -14.25 -2.84
CA ASP A 75 -8.77 -15.70 -2.89
C ASP A 75 -7.62 -16.27 -2.05
N LEU A 76 -7.96 -16.98 -0.96
CA LEU A 76 -6.97 -17.57 -0.07
C LEU A 76 -6.30 -18.82 -0.67
N ALA A 77 -6.91 -19.44 -1.67
CA ALA A 77 -6.32 -20.58 -2.38
C ALA A 77 -5.21 -20.12 -3.32
N ASP A 78 -5.40 -18.98 -3.99
CA ASP A 78 -4.38 -18.36 -4.83
C ASP A 78 -4.61 -16.84 -4.88
N VAL A 79 -3.73 -16.09 -4.25
CA VAL A 79 -3.78 -14.61 -4.19
C VAL A 79 -3.62 -13.92 -5.54
N TRP A 80 -3.25 -14.65 -6.59
CA TRP A 80 -3.14 -14.15 -7.96
C TRP A 80 -4.45 -14.26 -8.75
N ASN A 81 -5.43 -15.01 -8.21
CA ASN A 81 -6.76 -15.07 -8.78
C ASN A 81 -7.51 -13.75 -8.62
N GLU A 82 -8.58 -13.62 -9.38
CA GLU A 82 -9.48 -12.48 -9.26
C GLU A 82 -10.03 -12.39 -7.83
N PRO A 83 -9.99 -11.19 -7.21
CA PRO A 83 -10.62 -10.97 -5.91
C PRO A 83 -12.11 -11.32 -5.96
N ILE A 84 -12.58 -12.00 -4.92
CA ILE A 84 -13.94 -12.52 -4.83
C ILE A 84 -14.85 -11.47 -4.23
N GLN A 85 -16.02 -11.25 -4.81
CA GLN A 85 -17.05 -10.40 -4.21
C GLN A 85 -17.55 -11.01 -2.89
N LEU A 86 -17.93 -10.14 -1.96
CA LEU A 86 -18.53 -10.57 -0.71
C LEU A 86 -19.90 -11.22 -0.96
N ASP A 87 -20.21 -12.29 -0.26
CA ASP A 87 -21.54 -12.87 -0.27
C ASP A 87 -22.53 -12.01 0.56
N ASN A 88 -23.82 -12.33 0.49
CA ASN A 88 -24.86 -11.55 1.18
C ASN A 88 -24.67 -11.46 2.69
N ASN A 89 -24.17 -12.53 3.34
CA ASN A 89 -23.91 -12.52 4.78
C ASN A 89 -22.72 -11.63 5.12
N GLU A 90 -21.66 -11.71 4.34
CA GLU A 90 -20.46 -10.87 4.47
C GLU A 90 -20.79 -9.39 4.24
N LEU A 91 -21.57 -9.09 3.20
CA LEU A 91 -22.05 -7.73 2.95
C LEU A 91 -22.81 -7.15 4.13
N HIS A 92 -23.75 -7.94 4.69
CA HIS A 92 -24.52 -7.52 5.86
C HIS A 92 -23.64 -7.32 7.11
N GLN A 93 -22.66 -8.19 7.34
CA GLN A 93 -21.71 -8.04 8.45
C GLN A 93 -20.86 -6.78 8.31
N VAL A 94 -20.37 -6.49 7.10
CA VAL A 94 -19.60 -5.27 6.82
C VAL A 94 -20.47 -4.04 7.01
N ALA A 95 -21.68 -4.01 6.47
CA ALA A 95 -22.60 -2.89 6.64
C ALA A 95 -22.89 -2.61 8.13
N LYS A 96 -23.15 -3.65 8.92
CA LYS A 96 -23.33 -3.55 10.38
C LYS A 96 -22.08 -3.05 11.11
N MET A 97 -20.89 -3.46 10.67
CA MET A 97 -19.64 -2.92 11.21
C MET A 97 -19.51 -1.43 10.90
N LEU A 98 -19.79 -1.01 9.67
CA LEU A 98 -19.74 0.41 9.26
C LEU A 98 -20.76 1.26 10.05
N GLU A 99 -21.93 0.72 10.36
CA GLU A 99 -22.92 1.39 11.22
C GLU A 99 -22.37 1.71 12.60
N SER A 100 -21.53 0.82 13.15
CA SER A 100 -20.90 0.99 14.46
C SER A 100 -19.75 2.00 14.45
N PHE A 101 -19.24 2.36 13.29
CA PHE A 101 -18.11 3.27 13.10
C PHE A 101 -18.46 4.40 12.11
N PRO A 102 -19.26 5.39 12.51
CA PRO A 102 -19.74 6.43 11.61
C PRO A 102 -18.60 7.26 11.03
N VAL A 103 -18.68 7.55 9.75
CA VAL A 103 -17.71 8.41 9.04
C VAL A 103 -18.26 9.82 8.96
N LEU A 104 -17.75 10.76 9.78
CA LEU A 104 -18.10 12.19 9.67
C LEU A 104 -17.21 12.91 8.67
N SER A 105 -15.94 12.60 8.67
CA SER A 105 -14.96 13.05 7.68
C SER A 105 -13.78 12.10 7.64
N TYR A 106 -12.99 12.17 6.58
CA TYR A 106 -11.84 11.30 6.40
C TYR A 106 -10.70 12.02 5.69
N LYS A 107 -9.51 11.42 5.78
CA LYS A 107 -8.31 11.82 5.06
C LYS A 107 -7.57 10.57 4.63
N ILE A 108 -7.15 10.51 3.38
CA ILE A 108 -6.20 9.51 2.90
C ILE A 108 -4.82 9.93 3.40
N ASP A 109 -4.19 9.13 4.25
CA ASP A 109 -2.87 9.42 4.82
C ASP A 109 -1.77 9.01 3.85
N TYR A 110 -1.90 7.83 3.22
CA TYR A 110 -0.99 7.34 2.21
C TYR A 110 -1.60 6.24 1.34
N ILE A 111 -1.01 6.06 0.17
CA ILE A 111 -1.17 4.90 -0.72
C ILE A 111 0.22 4.31 -0.89
N LYS A 112 0.41 3.02 -0.59
CA LYS A 112 1.68 2.31 -0.73
C LYS A 112 1.55 1.16 -1.71
N PHE A 113 2.46 1.12 -2.66
CA PHE A 113 2.54 0.09 -3.67
C PHE A 113 3.70 -0.86 -3.39
N TYR A 114 3.45 -2.16 -3.49
CA TYR A 114 4.46 -3.21 -3.31
C TYR A 114 4.43 -4.20 -4.47
N THR A 115 3.29 -4.84 -4.72
CA THR A 115 3.09 -5.84 -5.77
C THR A 115 1.67 -5.72 -6.33
N PRO A 116 1.33 -6.37 -7.46
CA PRO A 116 -0.05 -6.34 -7.96
C PRO A 116 -1.09 -6.78 -6.92
N VAL A 117 -0.73 -7.67 -6.01
CA VAL A 117 -1.66 -8.26 -5.01
C VAL A 117 -1.44 -7.77 -3.57
N LYS A 118 -0.46 -6.91 -3.34
CA LYS A 118 -0.11 -6.43 -1.99
C LYS A 118 0.17 -4.95 -2.01
N ASN A 119 -0.87 -4.16 -1.90
CA ASN A 119 -0.78 -2.71 -1.78
C ASN A 119 -1.71 -2.26 -0.66
N GLU A 120 -1.45 -1.10 -0.08
CA GLU A 120 -2.15 -0.63 1.11
C GLU A 120 -2.53 0.84 0.99
N VAL A 121 -3.74 1.17 1.42
CA VAL A 121 -4.16 2.53 1.71
C VAL A 121 -4.47 2.65 3.19
N LYS A 122 -4.01 3.72 3.79
CA LYS A 122 -4.40 4.13 5.14
C LYS A 122 -5.23 5.39 5.08
N CYS A 123 -6.34 5.38 5.81
CA CYS A 123 -7.20 6.54 6.00
C CYS A 123 -7.38 6.83 7.49
N THR A 124 -7.34 8.10 7.86
CA THR A 124 -7.79 8.56 9.17
C THR A 124 -9.25 8.98 9.07
N ILE A 125 -10.10 8.40 9.92
CA ILE A 125 -11.54 8.62 9.97
C ILE A 125 -11.86 9.43 11.22
N VAL A 126 -12.65 10.48 11.08
CA VAL A 126 -13.25 11.21 12.20
C VAL A 126 -14.65 10.65 12.44
N MET A 127 -14.87 10.07 13.61
CA MET A 127 -16.14 9.44 14.01
C MET A 127 -16.99 10.33 14.90
N GLN A 128 -16.36 11.27 15.61
CA GLN A 128 -17.06 12.22 16.48
C GLN A 128 -16.31 13.55 16.52
N LYS A 129 -17.08 14.65 16.55
CA LYS A 129 -16.57 16.03 16.71
C LYS A 129 -17.16 16.65 17.96
N GLY A 130 -16.37 17.50 18.62
CA GLY A 130 -16.81 18.35 19.71
C GLY A 130 -17.59 19.57 19.19
N GLU A 131 -18.10 20.38 20.11
CA GLU A 131 -18.88 21.59 19.80
C GLU A 131 -18.13 22.59 18.92
N SER A 132 -16.80 22.68 19.09
CA SER A 132 -15.92 23.52 18.25
C SER A 132 -15.61 22.94 16.87
N GLY A 133 -16.17 21.76 16.51
CA GLY A 133 -15.84 21.03 15.29
C GLY A 133 -14.52 20.26 15.35
N THR A 134 -13.79 20.32 16.47
CA THR A 134 -12.54 19.59 16.67
C THR A 134 -12.81 18.08 16.76
N PRO A 135 -12.03 17.23 16.07
CA PRO A 135 -12.16 15.77 16.20
C PRO A 135 -11.90 15.31 17.64
N ILE A 136 -12.83 14.55 18.24
CA ILE A 136 -12.70 13.97 19.58
C ILE A 136 -12.66 12.43 19.54
N ALA A 137 -13.08 11.80 18.45
CA ALA A 137 -12.90 10.38 18.22
C ALA A 137 -12.45 10.14 16.78
N THR A 138 -11.31 9.47 16.63
CA THR A 138 -10.73 9.11 15.32
C THR A 138 -10.35 7.63 15.31
N SER A 139 -10.33 7.05 14.10
CA SER A 139 -9.85 5.69 13.85
C SER A 139 -8.97 5.66 12.61
N SER A 140 -8.09 4.69 12.52
CA SER A 140 -7.33 4.40 11.30
C SER A 140 -7.92 3.19 10.60
N TRP A 141 -8.31 3.37 9.34
CA TRP A 141 -8.77 2.29 8.49
C TRP A 141 -7.72 1.95 7.44
N TYR A 142 -7.54 0.66 7.23
CA TYR A 142 -6.59 0.13 6.27
C TYR A 142 -7.33 -0.69 5.23
N PHE A 143 -7.01 -0.47 3.97
CA PHE A 143 -7.54 -1.22 2.85
C PHE A 143 -6.40 -1.89 2.10
N LYS A 144 -6.60 -3.12 1.73
CA LYS A 144 -5.75 -3.83 0.78
C LYS A 144 -6.20 -3.48 -0.63
N LEU A 145 -5.25 -3.17 -1.50
CA LEU A 145 -5.51 -2.92 -2.91
C LEU A 145 -4.93 -4.06 -3.74
N MET A 146 -5.71 -4.56 -4.66
CA MET A 146 -5.28 -5.55 -5.64
C MET A 146 -5.51 -5.02 -7.05
N ASN A 147 -4.48 -5.13 -7.90
CA ASN A 147 -4.60 -4.88 -9.32
C ASN A 147 -4.83 -6.21 -10.03
N TYR A 148 -5.98 -6.37 -10.65
CA TYR A 148 -6.31 -7.56 -11.43
C TYR A 148 -6.68 -7.16 -12.85
N LEU A 149 -5.92 -7.66 -13.83
CA LEU A 149 -6.07 -7.34 -15.26
C LEU A 149 -6.16 -5.83 -15.56
N GLY A 150 -5.35 -5.02 -14.84
CA GLY A 150 -5.32 -3.56 -14.98
C GLY A 150 -6.45 -2.82 -14.25
N GLY A 151 -7.33 -3.53 -13.53
CA GLY A 151 -8.38 -2.94 -12.70
C GLY A 151 -8.04 -3.01 -11.21
N TRP A 152 -8.19 -1.89 -10.50
CA TRP A 152 -8.02 -1.86 -9.06
C TRP A 152 -9.26 -2.36 -8.32
N ARG A 153 -9.05 -3.15 -7.28
CA ARG A 153 -10.08 -3.66 -6.38
C ARG A 153 -9.74 -3.27 -4.94
N LEU A 154 -10.75 -2.83 -4.22
CA LEU A 154 -10.66 -2.52 -2.80
C LEU A 154 -10.98 -3.78 -2.01
N CYS A 155 -9.99 -4.32 -1.30
CA CYS A 155 -10.14 -5.56 -0.56
C CYS A 155 -10.11 -5.32 0.95
N MET A 156 -10.84 -6.15 1.68
CA MET A 156 -10.74 -6.19 3.14
C MET A 156 -9.33 -6.63 3.56
N MET A 157 -8.86 -6.09 4.68
CA MET A 157 -7.70 -6.64 5.38
C MET A 157 -8.14 -7.90 6.12
N ASN A 158 -7.51 -9.04 5.81
CA ASN A 158 -7.72 -10.30 6.53
C ASN A 158 -6.86 -10.33 7.78
#